data_ce597ca60ed939e237b03f771b8592cb
#
_entry.id   ce597ca60ed939e237b03f771b8592cb
#
_cell.length_a   1.000
_cell.length_b   1.000
_cell.length_c   1.000
_cell.angle_alpha   90.00
_cell.angle_beta   90.00
_cell.angle_gamma   90.00
#
_symmetry.space_group_name_H-M   'P 1'
#
loop_
_entity.id
_entity.type
_entity.pdbx_description
1 polymer ?
#
loop_
_entity_poly.entity_id
_entity_poly.type
_entity_poly.pdbx_seq_one_letter_code
_entity_poly.pdbx_strand_id
1 'polypeptide(L)'
;SEHAVIFAEAVTTDVPWEGYRSDVLEGTMTAAASIANHALDLGYKVGLVTNGVSSSSGSHSVVTPGTGAAQLTMLLESLAMVHPIGVRSLDELARSKRGAIPSGATLILVGGIYHPRTMNYLMGLKRTGHPVIILHTGREEPPDYPDFEVRDGRSMFLDTNPTSGPTDFQRPQKIRSSWDEIPVESGSLNRSAI
;
A
#
# COMPACT_ATOMS: atom_id res chain seq x y z
N SER A 1 0.83 28.16 -5.61
CA SER A 1 -0.02 26.95 -5.45
C SER A 1 0.72 25.95 -4.60
N GLU A 2 0.12 25.56 -3.53
CA GLU A 2 0.67 24.55 -2.63
C GLU A 2 0.47 23.15 -3.23
N HIS A 3 1.40 22.26 -2.95
CA HIS A 3 1.35 20.88 -3.42
C HIS A 3 1.15 19.95 -2.23
N ALA A 4 0.32 18.94 -2.40
CA ALA A 4 0.18 17.82 -1.48
C ALA A 4 0.45 16.51 -2.22
N VAL A 5 1.27 15.63 -1.65
CA VAL A 5 1.52 14.30 -2.20
C VAL A 5 1.13 13.26 -1.16
N ILE A 6 0.20 12.41 -1.53
CA ILE A 6 -0.32 11.35 -0.69
C ILE A 6 0.49 10.07 -0.97
N PHE A 7 1.05 9.48 0.07
CA PHE A 7 1.69 8.17 0.05
C PHE A 7 0.71 7.18 0.67
N ALA A 8 0.04 6.37 -0.14
CA ALA A 8 -0.93 5.39 0.32
C ALA A 8 -0.29 3.98 0.37
N GLU A 9 -0.07 3.48 1.60
CA GLU A 9 0.53 2.19 1.84
C GLU A 9 -0.50 1.07 1.66
N ALA A 10 -0.35 0.27 0.63
CA ALA A 10 -1.26 -0.83 0.34
C ALA A 10 -0.90 -2.12 1.10
N VAL A 11 0.32 -2.23 1.62
CA VAL A 11 0.72 -3.37 2.45
C VAL A 11 0.14 -3.20 3.85
N THR A 12 -0.54 -4.23 4.33
CA THR A 12 -1.33 -4.18 5.58
C THR A 12 -0.83 -5.11 6.67
N THR A 13 0.17 -5.95 6.37
CA THR A 13 0.81 -6.87 7.32
C THR A 13 2.31 -6.92 7.08
N ASP A 14 3.09 -7.10 8.16
CA ASP A 14 4.54 -7.31 8.07
C ASP A 14 4.90 -8.72 7.62
N VAL A 15 3.93 -9.61 7.57
CA VAL A 15 4.10 -11.04 7.33
C VAL A 15 3.43 -11.44 6.02
N PRO A 16 4.19 -11.58 4.91
CA PRO A 16 3.62 -11.78 3.57
C PRO A 16 2.71 -13.01 3.43
N TRP A 17 2.94 -14.06 4.22
CA TRP A 17 2.14 -15.29 4.15
C TRP A 17 0.84 -15.26 4.98
N GLU A 18 0.61 -14.21 5.77
CA GLU A 18 -0.64 -14.02 6.50
C GLU A 18 -1.75 -13.41 5.63
N GLY A 19 -1.45 -13.10 4.38
CA GLY A 19 -2.37 -12.43 3.48
C GLY A 19 -2.42 -10.93 3.72
N TYR A 20 -3.59 -10.32 3.57
CA TYR A 20 -3.78 -8.89 3.81
C TYR A 20 -5.03 -8.63 4.65
N ARG A 21 -5.08 -7.47 5.28
CA ARG A 21 -6.24 -7.01 6.06
C ARG A 21 -7.07 -6.07 5.19
N SER A 22 -8.20 -6.57 4.69
CA SER A 22 -9.06 -5.81 3.78
C SER A 22 -9.61 -4.53 4.40
N ASP A 23 -9.99 -4.56 5.69
CA ASP A 23 -10.49 -3.40 6.41
C ASP A 23 -9.43 -2.29 6.54
N VAL A 24 -8.17 -2.65 6.81
CA VAL A 24 -7.05 -1.70 6.86
C VAL A 24 -6.78 -1.12 5.47
N LEU A 25 -6.80 -1.96 4.42
CA LEU A 25 -6.60 -1.51 3.05
C LEU A 25 -7.71 -0.54 2.63
N GLU A 26 -8.98 -0.91 2.84
CA GLU A 26 -10.13 -0.06 2.53
C GLU A 26 -10.10 1.25 3.30
N GLY A 27 -9.78 1.19 4.60
CA GLY A 27 -9.60 2.38 5.43
C GLY A 27 -8.50 3.30 4.92
N THR A 28 -7.36 2.74 4.53
CA THR A 28 -6.24 3.49 3.94
C THR A 28 -6.63 4.17 2.63
N MET A 29 -7.27 3.42 1.71
CA MET A 29 -7.67 3.98 0.41
C MET A 29 -8.78 5.01 0.56
N THR A 30 -9.75 4.81 1.46
CA THR A 30 -10.80 5.77 1.77
C THR A 30 -10.24 7.05 2.38
N ALA A 31 -9.30 6.94 3.32
CA ALA A 31 -8.61 8.08 3.90
C ALA A 31 -7.83 8.87 2.84
N ALA A 32 -7.07 8.19 2.00
CA ALA A 32 -6.33 8.82 0.92
C ALA A 32 -7.25 9.54 -0.08
N ALA A 33 -8.37 8.92 -0.46
CA ALA A 33 -9.37 9.52 -1.33
C ALA A 33 -10.01 10.77 -0.71
N SER A 34 -10.36 10.71 0.59
CA SER A 34 -10.95 11.84 1.32
C SER A 34 -9.98 13.02 1.42
N ILE A 35 -8.70 12.74 1.72
CA ILE A 35 -7.64 13.75 1.75
C ILE A 35 -7.45 14.38 0.36
N ALA A 36 -7.43 13.56 -0.69
CA ALA A 36 -7.25 14.02 -2.06
C ALA A 36 -8.37 14.98 -2.46
N ASN A 37 -9.62 14.60 -2.23
CA ASN A 37 -10.78 15.44 -2.51
C ASN A 37 -10.72 16.75 -1.75
N HIS A 38 -10.52 16.70 -0.44
CA HIS A 38 -10.47 17.89 0.41
C HIS A 38 -9.33 18.84 0.04
N ALA A 39 -8.14 18.30 -0.25
CA ALA A 39 -6.99 19.13 -0.64
C ALA A 39 -7.22 19.80 -2.02
N LEU A 40 -7.85 19.11 -2.97
CA LEU A 40 -8.22 19.69 -4.26
C LEU A 40 -9.25 20.81 -4.08
N ASP A 41 -10.25 20.62 -3.21
CA ASP A 41 -11.26 21.65 -2.88
C ASP A 41 -10.63 22.90 -2.26
N LEU A 42 -9.56 22.72 -1.49
CA LEU A 42 -8.77 23.83 -0.93
C LEU A 42 -7.80 24.47 -1.94
N GLY A 43 -7.76 23.98 -3.18
CA GLY A 43 -6.93 24.53 -4.25
C GLY A 43 -5.49 24.02 -4.30
N TYR A 44 -5.16 22.95 -3.55
CA TYR A 44 -3.87 22.30 -3.66
C TYR A 44 -3.73 21.54 -4.99
N LYS A 45 -2.50 21.41 -5.46
CA LYS A 45 -2.16 20.42 -6.49
C LYS A 45 -1.88 19.10 -5.79
N VAL A 46 -2.68 18.08 -6.07
CA VAL A 46 -2.61 16.79 -5.36
C VAL A 46 -2.00 15.72 -6.24
N GLY A 47 -1.00 15.01 -5.70
CA GLY A 47 -0.38 13.83 -6.29
C GLY A 47 -0.57 12.60 -5.42
N LEU A 48 -0.27 11.42 -5.97
CA LEU A 48 -0.40 10.13 -5.30
C LEU A 48 0.78 9.22 -5.60
N VAL A 49 1.25 8.52 -4.59
CA VAL A 49 2.16 7.38 -4.70
C VAL A 49 1.52 6.23 -3.94
N THR A 50 1.21 5.13 -4.62
CA THR A 50 0.74 3.90 -3.96
C THR A 50 1.50 2.68 -4.47
N ASN A 51 1.87 1.81 -3.54
CA ASN A 51 2.65 0.60 -3.84
C ASN A 51 1.77 -0.64 -4.08
N GLY A 52 0.47 -0.50 -4.03
CA GLY A 52 -0.42 -1.54 -4.52
C GLY A 52 -0.38 -1.64 -6.04
N VAL A 53 -0.75 -2.79 -6.55
CA VAL A 53 -0.79 -3.06 -7.99
C VAL A 53 -2.21 -2.82 -8.50
N SER A 54 -2.34 -2.08 -9.60
CA SER A 54 -3.63 -1.88 -10.24
C SER A 54 -4.14 -3.18 -10.86
N SER A 55 -5.40 -3.54 -10.57
CA SER A 55 -6.06 -4.70 -11.15
C SER A 55 -6.20 -4.65 -12.67
N SER A 56 -6.24 -3.45 -13.25
CA SER A 56 -6.43 -3.27 -14.69
C SER A 56 -5.13 -3.29 -15.50
N SER A 57 -4.05 -2.76 -14.94
CA SER A 57 -2.78 -2.59 -15.66
C SER A 57 -1.62 -3.44 -15.14
N GLY A 58 -1.77 -4.04 -13.96
CA GLY A 58 -0.68 -4.74 -13.27
C GLY A 58 0.48 -3.85 -12.86
N SER A 59 0.33 -2.52 -12.91
CA SER A 59 1.36 -1.54 -12.58
C SER A 59 1.04 -0.80 -11.28
N HIS A 60 2.08 -0.26 -10.67
CA HIS A 60 1.95 0.64 -9.52
C HIS A 60 1.51 2.03 -9.97
N SER A 61 0.81 2.75 -9.10
CA SER A 61 0.31 4.09 -9.41
C SER A 61 1.18 5.18 -8.80
N VAL A 62 1.73 6.04 -9.69
CA VAL A 62 2.33 7.31 -9.32
C VAL A 62 1.68 8.40 -10.16
N VAL A 63 0.85 9.22 -9.52
CA VAL A 63 0.16 10.35 -10.14
C VAL A 63 0.86 11.63 -9.73
N THR A 64 1.38 12.37 -10.70
CA THR A 64 2.03 13.67 -10.44
C THR A 64 0.98 14.70 -9.98
N PRO A 65 1.36 15.66 -9.12
CA PRO A 65 0.43 16.66 -8.63
C PRO A 65 -0.24 17.47 -9.74
N GLY A 66 -1.55 17.59 -9.64
CA GLY A 66 -2.41 18.34 -10.56
C GLY A 66 -3.66 18.86 -9.85
N THR A 67 -4.54 19.54 -10.60
CA THR A 67 -5.77 20.16 -10.09
C THR A 67 -6.99 19.79 -10.92
N GLY A 68 -8.17 20.07 -10.38
CA GLY A 68 -9.44 19.96 -11.09
C GLY A 68 -10.05 18.55 -11.10
N ALA A 69 -11.24 18.43 -11.71
CA ALA A 69 -12.03 17.21 -11.70
C ALA A 69 -11.33 16.01 -12.36
N ALA A 70 -10.60 16.24 -13.45
CA ALA A 70 -9.86 15.17 -14.12
C ALA A 70 -8.75 14.60 -13.22
N GLN A 71 -8.09 15.44 -12.43
CA GLN A 71 -7.09 15.00 -11.45
C GLN A 71 -7.75 14.15 -10.36
N LEU A 72 -8.87 14.62 -9.82
CA LEU A 72 -9.62 13.86 -8.81
C LEU A 72 -10.03 12.48 -9.34
N THR A 73 -10.58 12.42 -10.55
CA THR A 73 -10.95 11.14 -11.18
C THR A 73 -9.76 10.20 -11.27
N MET A 74 -8.61 10.68 -11.74
CA MET A 74 -7.39 9.88 -11.88
C MET A 74 -6.88 9.35 -10.52
N LEU A 75 -6.94 10.17 -9.46
CA LEU A 75 -6.56 9.78 -8.10
C LEU A 75 -7.51 8.71 -7.55
N LEU A 76 -8.83 8.91 -7.69
CA LEU A 76 -9.84 7.98 -7.20
C LEU A 76 -9.79 6.64 -7.95
N GLU A 77 -9.63 6.64 -9.26
CA GLU A 77 -9.44 5.43 -10.06
C GLU A 77 -8.20 4.66 -9.63
N SER A 78 -7.09 5.36 -9.41
CA SER A 78 -5.84 4.76 -8.93
C SER A 78 -6.00 4.09 -7.57
N LEU A 79 -6.78 4.69 -6.65
CA LEU A 79 -7.03 4.15 -5.32
C LEU A 79 -8.04 3.00 -5.33
N ALA A 80 -9.10 3.10 -6.15
CA ALA A 80 -10.16 2.09 -6.23
C ALA A 80 -9.69 0.75 -6.81
N MET A 81 -8.62 0.75 -7.61
CA MET A 81 -8.13 -0.43 -8.31
C MET A 81 -6.92 -1.09 -7.64
N VAL A 82 -6.57 -0.67 -6.43
CA VAL A 82 -5.40 -1.16 -5.71
C VAL A 82 -5.60 -2.57 -5.16
N HIS A 83 -4.68 -3.46 -5.51
CA HIS A 83 -4.48 -4.74 -4.83
C HIS A 83 -3.24 -4.68 -3.93
N PRO A 84 -3.27 -5.31 -2.74
CA PRO A 84 -2.19 -5.25 -1.75
C PRO A 84 -1.00 -6.18 -2.08
N ILE A 85 -0.72 -6.37 -3.35
CA ILE A 85 0.43 -7.15 -3.82
C ILE A 85 1.54 -6.15 -4.10
N GLY A 86 2.22 -5.71 -3.04
CA GLY A 86 3.32 -4.76 -3.15
C GLY A 86 4.67 -5.47 -3.19
N VAL A 87 5.37 -5.39 -4.32
CA VAL A 87 6.77 -5.82 -4.46
C VAL A 87 7.74 -4.65 -4.36
N ARG A 88 7.23 -3.42 -4.41
CA ARG A 88 8.05 -2.19 -4.36
C ARG A 88 7.63 -1.32 -3.20
N SER A 89 8.61 -0.66 -2.59
CA SER A 89 8.35 0.30 -1.51
C SER A 89 7.91 1.66 -2.06
N LEU A 90 7.21 2.43 -1.25
CA LEU A 90 6.74 3.77 -1.63
C LEU A 90 7.88 4.71 -2.01
N ASP A 91 9.03 4.63 -1.32
CA ASP A 91 10.22 5.43 -1.64
C ASP A 91 10.80 5.11 -3.01
N GLU A 92 10.84 3.83 -3.42
CA GLU A 92 11.27 3.42 -4.75
C GLU A 92 10.36 3.98 -5.83
N LEU A 93 9.05 3.92 -5.61
CA LEU A 93 8.05 4.42 -6.55
C LEU A 93 8.11 5.94 -6.68
N ALA A 94 8.22 6.66 -5.56
CA ALA A 94 8.35 8.10 -5.57
C ALA A 94 9.59 8.58 -6.34
N ARG A 95 10.72 7.86 -6.20
CA ARG A 95 11.94 8.15 -6.94
C ARG A 95 11.87 7.79 -8.42
N SER A 96 11.01 6.84 -8.79
CA SER A 96 10.91 6.34 -10.17
C SER A 96 10.30 7.32 -11.14
N LYS A 97 9.54 8.32 -10.65
CA LYS A 97 8.85 9.29 -11.49
C LYS A 97 9.29 10.73 -11.19
N ARG A 98 9.89 11.35 -12.18
CA ARG A 98 10.29 12.76 -12.08
C ARG A 98 9.06 13.65 -11.87
N GLY A 99 9.14 14.57 -10.92
CA GLY A 99 8.03 15.47 -10.60
C GLY A 99 6.94 14.88 -9.70
N ALA A 100 7.12 13.65 -9.20
CA ALA A 100 6.21 13.07 -8.22
C ALA A 100 6.16 13.90 -6.92
N ILE A 101 7.29 14.47 -6.52
CA ILE A 101 7.41 15.31 -5.33
C ILE A 101 8.00 16.67 -5.73
N PRO A 102 7.15 17.68 -5.92
CA PRO A 102 7.61 19.06 -6.12
C PRO A 102 8.26 19.62 -4.84
N SER A 103 9.18 20.57 -5.03
CA SER A 103 9.84 21.24 -3.90
C SER A 103 8.81 21.87 -2.95
N GLY A 104 8.98 21.67 -1.65
CA GLY A 104 8.11 22.20 -0.61
C GLY A 104 6.72 21.56 -0.51
N ALA A 105 6.45 20.49 -1.26
CA ALA A 105 5.19 19.78 -1.16
C ALA A 105 4.97 19.22 0.25
N THR A 106 3.75 19.31 0.76
CA THR A 106 3.31 18.60 1.97
C THR A 106 3.15 17.12 1.64
N LEU A 107 3.77 16.26 2.43
CA LEU A 107 3.76 14.82 2.26
C LEU A 107 2.85 14.19 3.31
N ILE A 108 1.92 13.34 2.90
CA ILE A 108 0.95 12.70 3.78
C ILE A 108 1.06 11.19 3.58
N LEU A 109 1.66 10.50 4.56
CA LEU A 109 1.71 9.04 4.58
C LEU A 109 0.44 8.50 5.23
N VAL A 110 -0.29 7.66 4.52
CA VAL A 110 -1.52 7.00 5.00
C VAL A 110 -1.27 5.49 4.99
N GLY A 111 -1.44 4.83 6.12
CA GLY A 111 -1.23 3.40 6.19
C GLY A 111 -1.33 2.80 7.59
N GLY A 112 -1.31 1.48 7.65
CA GLY A 112 -1.36 0.72 8.89
C GLY A 112 0.00 0.20 9.35
N ILE A 113 0.98 0.14 8.45
CA ILE A 113 2.36 -0.26 8.73
C ILE A 113 3.33 0.68 8.03
N TYR A 114 4.57 0.70 8.47
CA TYR A 114 5.56 1.67 8.01
C TYR A 114 6.89 0.99 7.74
N HIS A 115 7.23 0.87 6.46
CA HIS A 115 8.49 0.27 6.06
C HIS A 115 9.66 1.19 6.40
N PRO A 116 10.75 0.71 7.04
CA PRO A 116 11.88 1.54 7.46
C PRO A 116 12.51 2.37 6.34
N ARG A 117 12.59 1.83 5.13
CA ARG A 117 13.12 2.56 3.95
C ARG A 117 12.26 3.76 3.58
N THR A 118 10.93 3.60 3.59
CA THR A 118 9.98 4.70 3.36
C THR A 118 10.10 5.76 4.44
N MET A 119 10.19 5.36 5.71
CA MET A 119 10.34 6.29 6.83
C MET A 119 11.66 7.08 6.75
N ASN A 120 12.77 6.42 6.44
CA ASN A 120 14.05 7.09 6.23
C ASN A 120 14.01 8.08 5.04
N TYR A 121 13.31 7.72 3.97
CA TYR A 121 13.12 8.59 2.82
C TYR A 121 12.32 9.85 3.18
N LEU A 122 11.18 9.68 3.86
CA LEU A 122 10.36 10.80 4.32
C LEU A 122 11.10 11.70 5.31
N MET A 123 11.94 11.12 6.18
CA MET A 123 12.81 11.88 7.07
C MET A 123 13.81 12.74 6.29
N GLY A 124 14.40 12.17 5.24
CA GLY A 124 15.29 12.92 4.33
C GLY A 124 14.57 14.10 3.69
N LEU A 125 13.35 13.89 3.18
CA LEU A 125 12.53 14.94 2.58
C LEU A 125 12.12 16.00 3.60
N LYS A 126 11.78 15.60 4.83
CA LYS A 126 11.48 16.55 5.92
C LYS A 126 12.67 17.48 6.21
N ARG A 127 13.88 16.94 6.24
CA ARG A 127 15.10 17.73 6.45
C ARG A 127 15.39 18.72 5.31
N THR A 128 14.85 18.45 4.12
CA THR A 128 14.96 19.35 2.96
C THR A 128 13.79 20.33 2.83
N GLY A 129 12.92 20.41 3.86
CA GLY A 129 11.87 21.42 3.95
C GLY A 129 10.47 20.96 3.52
N HIS A 130 10.23 19.65 3.38
CA HIS A 130 8.89 19.11 3.16
C HIS A 130 8.17 18.89 4.49
N PRO A 131 6.99 19.48 4.74
CA PRO A 131 6.14 19.07 5.84
C PRO A 131 5.71 17.61 5.65
N VAL A 132 5.79 16.79 6.72
CA VAL A 132 5.41 15.38 6.66
C VAL A 132 4.42 15.09 7.78
N ILE A 133 3.27 14.51 7.41
CA ILE A 133 2.21 14.08 8.31
C ILE A 133 1.97 12.59 8.07
N ILE A 134 1.76 11.83 9.14
CA ILE A 134 1.39 10.42 9.09
C ILE A 134 -0.05 10.29 9.59
N LEU A 135 -0.93 9.71 8.78
CA LEU A 135 -2.27 9.30 9.18
C LEU A 135 -2.30 7.78 9.35
N HIS A 136 -2.39 7.34 10.59
CA HIS A 136 -2.42 5.92 10.92
C HIS A 136 -3.81 5.33 10.74
N THR A 137 -3.91 4.29 9.93
CA THR A 137 -5.15 3.56 9.61
C THR A 137 -5.08 2.07 9.98
N GLY A 138 -4.01 1.65 10.66
CA GLY A 138 -3.83 0.28 11.13
C GLY A 138 -4.74 -0.07 12.31
N ARG A 139 -4.77 -1.35 12.69
CA ARG A 139 -5.53 -1.82 13.86
C ARG A 139 -4.82 -1.56 15.18
N GLU A 140 -3.49 -1.59 15.14
CA GLU A 140 -2.64 -1.38 16.30
C GLU A 140 -2.61 0.09 16.71
N GLU A 141 -2.06 0.38 17.87
CA GLU A 141 -1.82 1.76 18.29
C GLU A 141 -0.88 2.45 17.30
N PRO A 142 -1.11 3.75 17.01
CA PRO A 142 -0.18 4.52 16.20
C PRO A 142 1.23 4.45 16.80
N PRO A 143 2.26 4.18 15.97
CA PRO A 143 3.62 4.14 16.48
C PRO A 143 4.08 5.52 16.94
N ASP A 144 4.91 5.54 17.97
CA ASP A 144 5.55 6.78 18.43
C ASP A 144 6.74 7.11 17.51
N TYR A 145 6.53 8.09 16.65
CA TYR A 145 7.57 8.67 15.80
C TYR A 145 7.78 10.13 16.20
N PRO A 146 8.68 10.42 17.14
CA PRO A 146 8.86 11.78 17.69
C PRO A 146 9.21 12.83 16.63
N ASP A 147 9.79 12.40 15.53
CA ASP A 147 10.16 13.27 14.42
C ASP A 147 9.02 13.60 13.47
N PHE A 148 7.85 12.96 13.59
CA PHE A 148 6.72 13.16 12.70
C PHE A 148 5.45 13.55 13.45
N GLU A 149 4.59 14.31 12.79
CA GLU A 149 3.21 14.49 13.24
C GLU A 149 2.43 13.23 12.89
N VAL A 150 2.06 12.44 13.89
CA VAL A 150 1.25 11.22 13.72
C VAL A 150 -0.18 11.50 14.19
N ARG A 151 -1.16 11.20 13.34
CA ARG A 151 -2.59 11.29 13.64
C ARG A 151 -3.22 9.92 13.60
N ASP A 152 -4.07 9.64 14.58
CA ASP A 152 -4.85 8.40 14.64
C ASP A 152 -6.12 8.54 13.81
N GLY A 153 -6.20 7.78 12.72
CA GLY A 153 -7.35 7.72 11.82
C GLY A 153 -8.21 6.47 12.00
N ARG A 154 -7.85 5.58 12.93
CA ARG A 154 -8.51 4.27 13.09
C ARG A 154 -10.01 4.37 13.29
N SER A 155 -10.48 5.24 14.17
CA SER A 155 -11.91 5.41 14.45
C SER A 155 -12.71 6.03 13.31
N MET A 156 -12.04 6.63 12.34
CA MET A 156 -12.68 7.30 11.21
C MET A 156 -12.86 6.37 10.00
N PHE A 157 -11.99 5.37 9.85
CA PHE A 157 -11.88 4.58 8.63
C PHE A 157 -11.95 3.07 8.84
N LEU A 158 -11.73 2.58 10.05
CA LEU A 158 -11.89 1.16 10.37
C LEU A 158 -13.31 0.89 10.84
N ASP A 159 -13.91 -0.17 10.30
CA ASP A 159 -15.13 -0.72 10.84
C ASP A 159 -14.82 -1.29 12.23
N THR A 160 -15.44 -0.74 13.26
CA THR A 160 -15.18 -1.13 14.67
C THR A 160 -15.81 -2.48 15.04
N ASN A 161 -16.33 -3.20 14.03
CA ASN A 161 -16.92 -4.51 14.25
C ASN A 161 -15.82 -5.59 14.41
N PRO A 162 -15.60 -6.16 15.60
CA PRO A 162 -14.51 -7.10 15.85
C PRO A 162 -14.65 -8.45 15.13
N THR A 163 -15.73 -8.65 14.35
CA THR A 163 -16.00 -9.88 13.61
C THR A 163 -15.31 -9.99 12.25
N SER A 164 -14.69 -8.92 11.74
CA SER A 164 -13.83 -9.04 10.56
C SER A 164 -12.44 -9.54 10.97
N GLY A 165 -12.34 -10.85 11.19
CA GLY A 165 -11.04 -11.53 11.25
C GLY A 165 -10.22 -11.25 9.97
N PRO A 166 -8.92 -11.62 9.94
CA PRO A 166 -8.16 -11.57 8.70
C PRO A 166 -8.99 -12.31 7.65
N THR A 167 -9.19 -11.68 6.51
CA THR A 167 -9.87 -12.36 5.39
C THR A 167 -9.08 -13.62 5.15
N ASP A 168 -9.68 -14.77 5.46
CA ASP A 168 -9.07 -16.04 5.15
C ASP A 168 -8.67 -15.97 3.68
N PHE A 169 -7.39 -15.86 3.45
CA PHE A 169 -6.83 -16.26 2.19
C PHE A 169 -7.32 -17.71 2.08
N GLN A 170 -8.37 -17.92 1.29
CA GLN A 170 -8.70 -19.29 0.92
C GLN A 170 -7.38 -19.83 0.41
N ARG A 171 -6.74 -20.68 1.23
CA ARG A 171 -5.59 -21.45 0.77
C ARG A 171 -5.99 -21.91 -0.60
N PRO A 172 -5.23 -21.58 -1.66
CA PRO A 172 -5.54 -22.12 -2.96
C PRO A 172 -5.77 -23.58 -2.69
N GLN A 173 -6.99 -24.06 -2.98
CA GLN A 173 -7.31 -25.48 -2.82
C GLN A 173 -6.15 -26.17 -3.46
N LYS A 174 -5.44 -27.00 -2.69
CA LYS A 174 -4.27 -27.72 -3.14
C LYS A 174 -4.60 -28.16 -4.55
N ILE A 175 -4.05 -27.46 -5.54
CA ILE A 175 -4.15 -27.89 -6.92
C ILE A 175 -3.51 -29.25 -6.83
N ARG A 176 -4.32 -30.30 -6.87
CA ARG A 176 -3.81 -31.65 -7.03
C ARG A 176 -2.96 -31.56 -8.27
N SER A 177 -1.67 -31.41 -8.06
CA SER A 177 -0.74 -31.45 -9.17
C SER A 177 -0.90 -32.83 -9.76
N SER A 178 -1.07 -32.91 -11.07
CA SER A 178 -1.10 -34.17 -11.82
C SER A 178 0.16 -35.01 -11.60
N TRP A 179 1.10 -34.50 -10.82
CA TRP A 179 2.34 -35.17 -10.38
C TRP A 179 2.15 -36.17 -9.23
N ASP A 180 1.02 -36.08 -8.48
CA ASP A 180 0.72 -37.03 -7.39
C ASP A 180 0.16 -38.38 -7.91
N GLU A 181 -0.04 -38.53 -9.22
CA GLU A 181 -0.58 -39.73 -9.87
C GLU A 181 0.44 -40.50 -10.72
N ILE A 182 1.72 -40.19 -10.62
CA ILE A 182 2.75 -40.99 -11.28
C ILE A 182 3.00 -42.25 -10.43
N PRO A 183 2.62 -43.45 -10.89
CA PRO A 183 2.95 -44.67 -10.18
C PRO A 183 4.45 -44.80 -10.14
N VAL A 184 5.05 -44.83 -8.98
CA VAL A 184 6.43 -45.22 -8.80
C VAL A 184 6.46 -46.74 -9.01
N GLU A 185 6.76 -47.19 -10.22
CA GLU A 185 7.09 -48.57 -10.44
C GLU A 185 8.33 -48.93 -9.62
N SER A 186 8.11 -49.71 -8.59
CA SER A 186 9.16 -50.32 -7.80
C SER A 186 9.88 -51.36 -8.69
N GLY A 187 10.85 -50.89 -9.45
CA GLY A 187 11.79 -51.76 -10.16
C GLY A 187 12.61 -52.55 -9.16
N SER A 188 12.21 -53.77 -8.90
CA SER A 188 13.01 -54.76 -8.22
C SER A 188 14.24 -55.09 -9.07
N LEU A 189 15.37 -54.49 -8.71
CA LEU A 189 16.68 -54.95 -9.22
C LEU A 189 16.98 -56.31 -8.61
N ASN A 190 16.69 -57.30 -9.40
CA ASN A 190 17.10 -58.69 -9.17
C ASN A 190 18.62 -58.78 -9.25
N ARG A 191 19.31 -58.82 -8.10
CA ARG A 191 20.69 -59.24 -8.00
C ARG A 191 20.72 -60.75 -7.93
N SER A 192 20.94 -61.39 -9.03
CA SER A 192 21.51 -62.79 -9.05
C SER A 192 22.12 -63.08 -10.40
N ALA A 193 23.30 -63.57 -10.29
CA ALA A 193 24.07 -64.39 -11.25
C ALA A 193 25.28 -63.72 -11.89
N ILE A 194 26.35 -64.17 -11.38
CA ILE A 194 27.68 -64.64 -11.81
C ILE A 194 28.72 -63.55 -11.90
#